data_053f107400836716987100769a8515f6
#
_entry.id   053f107400836716987100769a8515f6
#
_cell.length_a   1.000
_cell.length_b   1.000
_cell.length_c   1.000
_cell.angle_alpha   90.00
_cell.angle_beta   90.00
_cell.angle_gamma   90.00
#
_symmetry.space_group_name_H-M   'P 1'
#
loop_
_entity.id
_entity.type
_entity.pdbx_description
1 polymer ?
#
loop_
_entity_poly.entity_id
_entity_poly.type
_entity_poly.pdbx_seq_one_letter_code
_entity_poly.pdbx_strand_id
1 'polypeptide(L)'
;CHARPATPEKALERIINNMKRFECWQDSYLAYLHAVPGDLTQPHLGMTEENWQFLSNEVDAVYHNGAVLNFVFPYRQMKPANVLGTAECLRLACEGHPKYFHYVSSYSVYDNPSHFDRTVMEDDPLESPDGYFLGYSETKWVAEKLVELARQRGLRAAVYRPGDITGTLATGIWKLEDLISRSMVGCVQLGAAPDVEVNLHLTPVDYVADALIHISFRNECCGHAFNLLNHRLMPLRQMTALMKKAGYPLELLPYGEWCQRLTATTSEENVLRILSYLFTDQRTAGEDMIARFGVHQARFST
;
A
#
# COMPACT_ATOMS: atom_id res chain seq x y z
N CYS A 1 1.68 -18.86 -5.98
CA CYS A 1 2.03 -17.42 -5.99
C CYS A 1 2.28 -16.92 -7.41
N HIS A 2 1.65 -15.83 -7.80
CA HIS A 2 1.87 -15.18 -9.10
C HIS A 2 3.00 -14.14 -8.99
N ALA A 3 3.96 -14.18 -9.91
CA ALA A 3 5.12 -13.29 -9.91
C ALA A 3 5.58 -12.94 -11.33
N ARG A 4 6.17 -11.74 -11.50
CA ARG A 4 6.52 -11.15 -12.81
C ARG A 4 7.64 -11.81 -13.63
N PRO A 5 8.61 -12.62 -13.12
CA PRO A 5 9.63 -13.25 -13.96
C PRO A 5 9.05 -14.21 -15.00
N ALA A 6 9.77 -14.38 -16.12
CA ALA A 6 9.30 -15.08 -17.31
C ALA A 6 9.24 -16.63 -17.18
N THR A 7 9.86 -17.22 -16.16
CA THR A 7 9.82 -18.69 -15.96
C THR A 7 9.44 -19.05 -14.52
N PRO A 8 8.87 -20.23 -14.26
CA PRO A 8 8.49 -20.68 -12.93
C PRO A 8 9.67 -20.68 -11.94
N GLU A 9 10.86 -21.11 -12.38
CA GLU A 9 12.06 -21.17 -11.54
C GLU A 9 12.49 -19.78 -11.10
N LYS A 10 12.53 -18.81 -12.03
CA LYS A 10 12.86 -17.40 -11.72
C LYS A 10 11.78 -16.74 -10.86
N ALA A 11 10.51 -17.11 -11.07
CA ALA A 11 9.42 -16.61 -10.23
C ALA A 11 9.56 -17.13 -8.80
N LEU A 12 9.87 -18.40 -8.61
CA LEU A 12 10.12 -19.02 -7.31
C LEU A 12 11.37 -18.41 -6.64
N GLU A 13 12.48 -18.31 -7.37
CA GLU A 13 13.71 -17.68 -6.87
C GLU A 13 13.45 -16.25 -6.39
N ARG A 14 12.68 -15.45 -7.13
CA ARG A 14 12.31 -14.10 -6.72
C ARG A 14 11.52 -14.07 -5.42
N ILE A 15 10.56 -14.98 -5.26
CA ILE A 15 9.76 -15.10 -4.02
C ILE A 15 10.70 -15.43 -2.84
N ILE A 16 11.55 -16.46 -2.98
CA ILE A 16 12.47 -16.90 -1.95
C ILE A 16 13.44 -15.77 -1.58
N ASN A 17 14.06 -15.11 -2.56
CA ASN A 17 15.00 -14.03 -2.32
C ASN A 17 14.34 -12.85 -1.61
N ASN A 18 13.08 -12.52 -1.97
CA ASN A 18 12.33 -11.48 -1.27
C ASN A 18 12.04 -11.88 0.19
N MET A 19 11.63 -13.13 0.44
CA MET A 19 11.37 -13.60 1.80
C MET A 19 12.66 -13.64 2.63
N LYS A 20 13.80 -14.05 2.04
CA LYS A 20 15.12 -14.01 2.70
C LYS A 20 15.54 -12.57 3.03
N ARG A 21 15.31 -11.61 2.11
CA ARG A 21 15.61 -10.19 2.33
C ARG A 21 14.90 -9.62 3.56
N PHE A 22 13.69 -10.10 3.83
CA PHE A 22 12.89 -9.68 4.98
C PHE A 22 12.92 -10.67 6.16
N GLU A 23 13.87 -11.61 6.16
CA GLU A 23 14.12 -12.59 7.23
C GLU A 23 12.88 -13.43 7.61
N CYS A 24 11.97 -13.66 6.65
CA CYS A 24 10.76 -14.46 6.83
C CYS A 24 10.78 -15.77 6.04
N TRP A 25 11.94 -16.21 5.51
CA TRP A 25 12.10 -17.47 4.80
C TRP A 25 12.40 -18.64 5.74
N GLN A 26 11.75 -19.77 5.49
CA GLN A 26 12.08 -21.08 6.06
C GLN A 26 12.07 -22.11 4.93
N ASP A 27 13.04 -23.03 4.92
CA ASP A 27 13.17 -24.05 3.85
C ASP A 27 11.95 -24.97 3.76
N SER A 28 11.26 -25.20 4.88
CA SER A 28 9.99 -25.95 4.91
C SER A 28 8.88 -25.36 4.04
N TYR A 29 8.92 -24.04 3.76
CA TYR A 29 7.92 -23.40 2.92
C TYR A 29 7.98 -23.83 1.46
N LEU A 30 9.12 -24.35 1.01
CA LEU A 30 9.30 -24.78 -0.38
C LEU A 30 8.26 -25.84 -0.78
N ALA A 31 7.88 -26.72 0.12
CA ALA A 31 6.90 -27.79 -0.12
C ALA A 31 5.48 -27.24 -0.40
N TYR A 32 5.20 -25.98 -0.02
CA TYR A 32 3.88 -25.34 -0.16
C TYR A 32 3.87 -24.23 -1.22
N LEU A 33 5.00 -23.98 -1.89
CA LEU A 33 5.12 -22.90 -2.85
C LEU A 33 5.03 -23.42 -4.28
N HIS A 34 4.00 -22.97 -4.99
CA HIS A 34 3.91 -23.09 -6.44
C HIS A 34 3.96 -21.69 -7.06
N ALA A 35 4.99 -21.42 -7.84
CA ALA A 35 5.20 -20.10 -8.45
C ALA A 35 4.68 -20.12 -9.89
N VAL A 36 3.80 -19.16 -10.20
CA VAL A 36 3.23 -18.96 -11.53
C VAL A 36 3.73 -17.65 -12.11
N PRO A 37 4.46 -17.69 -13.24
CA PRO A 37 4.89 -16.48 -13.94
C PRO A 37 3.70 -15.70 -14.50
N GLY A 38 3.81 -14.36 -14.47
CA GLY A 38 2.82 -13.52 -15.12
C GLY A 38 3.00 -12.03 -14.83
N ASP A 39 2.09 -11.21 -15.35
CA ASP A 39 2.10 -9.75 -15.21
C ASP A 39 0.68 -9.21 -15.08
N LEU A 40 0.41 -8.46 -14.00
CA LEU A 40 -0.89 -7.82 -13.75
C LEU A 40 -1.36 -6.87 -14.86
N THR A 41 -0.45 -6.40 -15.71
CA THR A 41 -0.79 -5.48 -16.81
C THR A 41 -1.32 -6.18 -18.06
N GLN A 42 -1.27 -7.52 -18.08
CA GLN A 42 -1.61 -8.32 -19.25
C GLN A 42 -2.95 -9.05 -19.05
N PRO A 43 -3.67 -9.34 -20.15
CA PRO A 43 -4.82 -10.26 -20.12
C PRO A 43 -4.45 -11.60 -19.50
N HIS A 44 -5.39 -12.23 -18.79
CA HIS A 44 -5.14 -13.46 -18.01
C HIS A 44 -3.93 -13.34 -17.08
N LEU A 45 -3.64 -12.12 -16.57
CA LEU A 45 -2.49 -11.83 -15.74
C LEU A 45 -1.15 -12.22 -16.38
N GLY A 46 -1.06 -12.27 -17.72
CA GLY A 46 0.11 -12.71 -18.46
C GLY A 46 0.48 -14.18 -18.29
N MET A 47 -0.43 -14.99 -17.76
CA MET A 47 -0.24 -16.44 -17.60
C MET A 47 -0.50 -17.19 -18.91
N THR A 48 0.08 -18.39 -19.02
CA THR A 48 -0.31 -19.34 -20.07
C THR A 48 -1.74 -19.82 -19.84
N GLU A 49 -2.41 -20.27 -20.89
CA GLU A 49 -3.76 -20.82 -20.78
C GLU A 49 -3.81 -22.03 -19.82
N GLU A 50 -2.78 -22.88 -19.84
CA GLU A 50 -2.65 -24.01 -18.92
C GLU A 50 -2.63 -23.57 -17.45
N ASN A 51 -1.81 -22.56 -17.11
CA ASN A 51 -1.74 -22.01 -15.76
C ASN A 51 -3.05 -21.31 -15.35
N TRP A 52 -3.68 -20.61 -16.28
CA TRP A 52 -4.98 -19.98 -16.03
C TRP A 52 -6.04 -21.03 -15.70
N GLN A 53 -6.17 -22.07 -16.52
CA GLN A 53 -7.12 -23.16 -16.30
C GLN A 53 -6.82 -23.93 -15.02
N PHE A 54 -5.53 -24.19 -14.73
CA PHE A 54 -5.13 -24.81 -13.46
C PHE A 54 -5.61 -23.99 -12.27
N LEU A 55 -5.31 -22.69 -12.22
CA LEU A 55 -5.72 -21.83 -11.10
C LEU A 55 -7.24 -21.64 -11.04
N SER A 56 -7.92 -21.60 -12.18
CA SER A 56 -9.38 -21.48 -12.24
C SER A 56 -10.10 -22.70 -11.64
N ASN A 57 -9.49 -23.88 -11.68
CA ASN A 57 -10.10 -25.11 -11.23
C ASN A 57 -9.59 -25.61 -9.87
N GLU A 58 -8.36 -25.25 -9.47
CA GLU A 58 -7.70 -25.86 -8.30
C GLU A 58 -7.58 -24.98 -7.07
N VAL A 59 -7.76 -23.63 -7.20
CA VAL A 59 -7.60 -22.76 -6.03
C VAL A 59 -8.94 -22.37 -5.43
N ASP A 60 -9.01 -22.31 -4.10
CA ASP A 60 -10.22 -21.98 -3.33
C ASP A 60 -10.32 -20.51 -2.99
N ALA A 61 -9.18 -19.80 -2.94
CA ALA A 61 -9.12 -18.40 -2.57
C ALA A 61 -8.07 -17.64 -3.37
N VAL A 62 -8.37 -16.39 -3.68
CA VAL A 62 -7.45 -15.42 -4.31
C VAL A 62 -7.14 -14.30 -3.33
N TYR A 63 -5.87 -14.16 -2.93
CA TYR A 63 -5.38 -13.00 -2.17
C TYR A 63 -4.72 -12.02 -3.14
N HIS A 64 -5.44 -10.98 -3.51
CA HIS A 64 -4.95 -9.96 -4.42
C HIS A 64 -4.29 -8.80 -3.67
N ASN A 65 -2.96 -8.93 -3.47
CA ASN A 65 -2.12 -7.91 -2.84
C ASN A 65 -1.24 -7.16 -3.86
N GLY A 66 -1.27 -7.56 -5.13
CA GLY A 66 -0.44 -6.99 -6.17
C GLY A 66 -0.92 -5.60 -6.59
N ALA A 67 -0.01 -4.61 -6.59
CA ALA A 67 -0.26 -3.28 -7.12
C ALA A 67 1.05 -2.59 -7.54
N VAL A 68 0.94 -1.63 -8.44
CA VAL A 68 1.97 -0.63 -8.69
C VAL A 68 1.72 0.54 -7.75
N LEU A 69 2.66 0.80 -6.85
CA LEU A 69 2.68 1.99 -6.01
C LEU A 69 3.69 2.99 -6.57
N ASN A 70 3.22 4.16 -6.97
CA ASN A 70 4.05 5.25 -7.43
C ASN A 70 3.36 6.58 -7.09
N PHE A 71 4.10 7.48 -6.46
CA PHE A 71 3.57 8.78 -6.01
C PHE A 71 3.56 9.85 -7.11
N VAL A 72 4.20 9.58 -8.28
CA VAL A 72 4.29 10.50 -9.44
C VAL A 72 3.30 10.15 -10.52
N PHE A 73 3.11 8.84 -10.73
CA PHE A 73 2.35 8.37 -11.87
C PHE A 73 0.88 8.78 -11.75
N PRO A 74 0.31 9.40 -12.79
CA PRO A 74 -1.12 9.63 -12.83
C PRO A 74 -1.88 8.30 -12.96
N TYR A 75 -3.17 8.33 -12.64
CA TYR A 75 -4.10 7.20 -12.77
C TYR A 75 -3.86 6.37 -14.04
N ARG A 76 -3.78 7.04 -15.20
CA ARG A 76 -3.65 6.39 -16.51
C ARG A 76 -2.48 5.42 -16.61
N GLN A 77 -1.35 5.72 -15.96
CA GLN A 77 -0.17 4.86 -16.01
C GLN A 77 -0.26 3.66 -15.07
N MET A 78 -0.99 3.77 -13.98
CA MET A 78 -1.17 2.68 -13.00
C MET A 78 -2.43 1.85 -13.25
N LYS A 79 -3.42 2.38 -14.00
CA LYS A 79 -4.66 1.67 -14.36
C LYS A 79 -4.43 0.24 -14.87
N PRO A 80 -3.47 -0.04 -15.80
CA PRO A 80 -3.27 -1.38 -16.33
C PRO A 80 -3.02 -2.43 -15.24
N ALA A 81 -2.15 -2.13 -14.28
CA ALA A 81 -1.84 -3.07 -13.18
C ALA A 81 -2.90 -3.04 -12.08
N ASN A 82 -3.29 -1.85 -11.60
CA ASN A 82 -4.09 -1.72 -10.38
C ASN A 82 -5.58 -1.92 -10.62
N VAL A 83 -6.09 -1.52 -11.77
CA VAL A 83 -7.52 -1.60 -12.09
C VAL A 83 -7.82 -2.81 -12.99
N LEU A 84 -7.15 -2.88 -14.16
CA LEU A 84 -7.39 -3.98 -15.10
C LEU A 84 -6.85 -5.30 -14.55
N GLY A 85 -5.70 -5.28 -13.87
CA GLY A 85 -5.18 -6.44 -13.15
C GLY A 85 -6.13 -6.93 -12.04
N THR A 86 -6.78 -6.01 -11.30
CA THR A 86 -7.83 -6.39 -10.35
C THR A 86 -9.03 -7.02 -11.05
N ALA A 87 -9.44 -6.49 -12.21
CA ALA A 87 -10.53 -7.08 -13.00
C ALA A 87 -10.19 -8.51 -13.46
N GLU A 88 -8.96 -8.76 -13.89
CA GLU A 88 -8.51 -10.12 -14.25
C GLU A 88 -8.44 -11.04 -13.03
N CYS A 89 -8.01 -10.56 -11.86
CA CYS A 89 -8.06 -11.35 -10.62
C CYS A 89 -9.51 -11.70 -10.22
N LEU A 90 -10.45 -10.77 -10.38
CA LEU A 90 -11.87 -11.01 -10.15
C LEU A 90 -12.43 -12.03 -11.17
N ARG A 91 -12.01 -11.95 -12.43
CA ARG A 91 -12.37 -12.93 -13.45
C ARG A 91 -11.89 -14.32 -13.05
N LEU A 92 -10.61 -14.46 -12.67
CA LEU A 92 -10.07 -15.73 -12.16
C LEU A 92 -10.86 -16.26 -10.97
N ALA A 93 -11.29 -15.39 -10.07
CA ALA A 93 -12.08 -15.78 -8.90
C ALA A 93 -13.49 -16.30 -9.25
N CYS A 94 -14.03 -15.91 -10.40
CA CYS A 94 -15.36 -16.33 -10.86
C CYS A 94 -15.32 -17.50 -11.85
N GLU A 95 -14.19 -17.76 -12.52
CA GLU A 95 -14.06 -18.78 -13.56
C GLU A 95 -13.79 -20.16 -12.95
N GLY A 96 -14.30 -21.24 -13.58
CA GLY A 96 -14.27 -22.59 -13.03
C GLY A 96 -15.29 -22.74 -11.90
N HIS A 97 -14.83 -22.68 -10.64
CA HIS A 97 -15.71 -22.59 -9.48
C HIS A 97 -15.51 -21.24 -8.74
N PRO A 98 -16.54 -20.71 -8.07
CA PRO A 98 -16.43 -19.46 -7.33
C PRO A 98 -15.46 -19.58 -6.16
N LYS A 99 -14.50 -18.64 -6.07
CA LYS A 99 -13.47 -18.59 -5.06
C LYS A 99 -13.76 -17.50 -4.02
N TYR A 100 -13.17 -17.62 -2.86
CA TYR A 100 -13.07 -16.49 -1.94
C TYR A 100 -12.09 -15.45 -2.51
N PHE A 101 -12.45 -14.17 -2.42
CA PHE A 101 -11.61 -13.09 -2.93
C PHE A 101 -11.23 -12.12 -1.83
N HIS A 102 -9.94 -12.04 -1.52
CA HIS A 102 -9.38 -11.16 -0.51
C HIS A 102 -8.59 -10.04 -1.17
N TYR A 103 -9.15 -8.83 -1.17
CA TYR A 103 -8.54 -7.67 -1.82
C TYR A 103 -7.82 -6.79 -0.80
N VAL A 104 -6.50 -6.63 -0.98
CA VAL A 104 -5.72 -5.66 -0.20
C VAL A 104 -5.81 -4.30 -0.89
N SER A 105 -6.66 -3.45 -0.35
CA SER A 105 -6.85 -2.06 -0.74
C SER A 105 -5.85 -1.16 -0.02
N SER A 106 -6.25 0.03 0.35
CA SER A 106 -5.49 1.00 1.15
C SER A 106 -6.45 1.95 1.84
N TYR A 107 -6.10 2.45 3.02
CA TYR A 107 -6.85 3.55 3.64
C TYR A 107 -6.88 4.81 2.77
N SER A 108 -5.96 4.94 1.81
CA SER A 108 -5.91 6.06 0.86
C SER A 108 -7.11 6.15 -0.09
N VAL A 109 -8.02 5.18 -0.08
CA VAL A 109 -9.34 5.31 -0.75
C VAL A 109 -10.21 6.40 -0.12
N TYR A 110 -9.87 6.83 1.09
CA TYR A 110 -10.49 7.96 1.79
C TYR A 110 -9.72 9.28 1.64
N ASP A 111 -8.67 9.29 0.85
CA ASP A 111 -7.80 10.45 0.58
C ASP A 111 -8.44 11.41 -0.43
N ASN A 112 -9.67 11.79 -0.11
CA ASN A 112 -10.60 12.57 -0.93
C ASN A 112 -11.28 13.61 -0.03
N PRO A 113 -11.46 14.86 -0.47
CA PRO A 113 -12.05 15.93 0.33
C PRO A 113 -13.41 15.61 0.97
N SER A 114 -14.21 14.73 0.37
CA SER A 114 -15.50 14.32 0.95
C SER A 114 -15.39 13.57 2.27
N HIS A 115 -14.20 13.06 2.59
CA HIS A 115 -13.93 12.30 3.82
C HIS A 115 -13.12 13.09 4.86
N PHE A 116 -12.65 14.31 4.52
CA PHE A 116 -11.84 15.10 5.43
C PHE A 116 -12.66 15.60 6.62
N ASP A 117 -12.00 15.74 7.76
CA ASP A 117 -12.55 16.27 9.01
C ASP A 117 -13.74 15.49 9.60
N ARG A 118 -14.02 14.29 9.08
CA ARG A 118 -15.04 13.40 9.63
C ARG A 118 -14.46 12.06 10.09
N THR A 119 -15.17 11.38 10.98
CA THR A 119 -14.87 9.98 11.29
C THR A 119 -15.42 9.10 10.18
N VAL A 120 -14.56 8.26 9.62
CA VAL A 120 -14.88 7.30 8.57
C VAL A 120 -15.07 5.91 9.19
N MET A 121 -16.18 5.27 8.82
CA MET A 121 -16.51 3.91 9.21
C MET A 121 -16.15 2.93 8.09
N GLU A 122 -15.98 1.67 8.42
CA GLU A 122 -15.68 0.62 7.43
C GLU A 122 -16.79 0.47 6.37
N ASP A 123 -18.04 0.72 6.78
CA ASP A 123 -19.22 0.62 5.93
C ASP A 123 -19.56 1.92 5.18
N ASP A 124 -18.80 2.98 5.40
CA ASP A 124 -19.04 4.24 4.70
C ASP A 124 -18.87 4.06 3.19
N PRO A 125 -19.82 4.55 2.39
CA PRO A 125 -19.73 4.45 0.95
C PRO A 125 -18.55 5.28 0.42
N LEU A 126 -17.84 4.74 -0.53
CA LEU A 126 -16.83 5.46 -1.30
C LEU A 126 -17.55 6.30 -2.38
N GLU A 127 -17.97 7.53 -2.04
CA GLU A 127 -18.94 8.29 -2.83
C GLU A 127 -18.38 8.85 -4.13
N SER A 128 -17.33 9.65 -4.10
CA SER A 128 -16.84 10.37 -5.28
C SER A 128 -15.41 9.95 -5.68
N PRO A 129 -15.14 9.82 -7.00
CA PRO A 129 -13.79 9.66 -7.51
C PRO A 129 -13.02 10.98 -7.59
N ASP A 130 -13.67 12.13 -7.35
CA ASP A 130 -13.10 13.44 -7.60
C ASP A 130 -12.24 13.93 -6.43
N GLY A 131 -11.15 14.62 -6.74
CA GLY A 131 -10.32 15.29 -5.76
C GLY A 131 -9.20 14.44 -5.16
N TYR A 132 -8.95 13.23 -5.66
CA TYR A 132 -7.76 12.47 -5.26
C TYR A 132 -6.48 13.21 -5.66
N PHE A 133 -5.59 13.34 -4.69
CA PHE A 133 -4.28 13.95 -4.93
C PHE A 133 -3.33 12.99 -5.68
N LEU A 134 -3.37 11.70 -5.33
CA LEU A 134 -2.51 10.69 -5.91
C LEU A 134 -3.29 9.79 -6.88
N GLY A 135 -2.75 9.59 -8.08
CA GLY A 135 -3.29 8.62 -9.02
C GLY A 135 -3.31 7.19 -8.46
N TYR A 136 -2.45 6.88 -7.48
CA TYR A 136 -2.50 5.62 -6.73
C TYR A 136 -3.83 5.48 -5.97
N SER A 137 -4.18 6.46 -5.16
CA SER A 137 -5.43 6.47 -4.37
C SER A 137 -6.65 6.32 -5.27
N GLU A 138 -6.68 7.05 -6.40
CA GLU A 138 -7.72 6.94 -7.40
C GLU A 138 -7.81 5.52 -8.00
N THR A 139 -6.67 4.87 -8.31
CA THR A 139 -6.68 3.49 -8.83
C THR A 139 -7.18 2.49 -7.79
N LYS A 140 -6.85 2.67 -6.51
CA LYS A 140 -7.34 1.83 -5.41
C LYS A 140 -8.84 1.99 -5.21
N TRP A 141 -9.35 3.22 -5.29
CA TRP A 141 -10.78 3.49 -5.25
C TRP A 141 -11.54 2.77 -6.38
N VAL A 142 -11.08 2.93 -7.64
CA VAL A 142 -11.72 2.27 -8.80
C VAL A 142 -11.67 0.75 -8.67
N ALA A 143 -10.54 0.19 -8.24
CA ALA A 143 -10.39 -1.25 -8.05
C ALA A 143 -11.32 -1.78 -6.95
N GLU A 144 -11.48 -1.03 -5.85
CA GLU A 144 -12.41 -1.40 -4.78
C GLU A 144 -13.87 -1.34 -5.25
N LYS A 145 -14.23 -0.38 -6.12
CA LYS A 145 -15.56 -0.35 -6.77
C LYS A 145 -15.80 -1.57 -7.68
N LEU A 146 -14.77 -2.09 -8.35
CA LEU A 146 -14.90 -3.35 -9.10
C LEU A 146 -15.17 -4.53 -8.16
N VAL A 147 -14.51 -4.59 -7.01
CA VAL A 147 -14.77 -5.63 -5.99
C VAL A 147 -16.20 -5.50 -5.44
N GLU A 148 -16.66 -4.28 -5.18
CA GLU A 148 -18.03 -4.02 -4.74
C GLU A 148 -19.07 -4.52 -5.76
N LEU A 149 -18.87 -4.21 -7.05
CA LEU A 149 -19.72 -4.71 -8.13
C LEU A 149 -19.72 -6.24 -8.23
N ALA A 150 -18.57 -6.87 -8.02
CA ALA A 150 -18.47 -8.33 -8.01
C ALA A 150 -19.22 -8.93 -6.81
N ARG A 151 -19.16 -8.32 -5.63
CA ARG A 151 -19.94 -8.70 -4.44
C ARG A 151 -21.45 -8.63 -4.73
N GLN A 152 -21.92 -7.53 -5.32
CA GLN A 152 -23.33 -7.36 -5.69
C GLN A 152 -23.83 -8.45 -6.66
N ARG A 153 -22.91 -9.09 -7.40
CA ARG A 153 -23.16 -10.21 -8.29
C ARG A 153 -22.94 -11.59 -7.65
N GLY A 154 -22.69 -11.62 -6.34
CA GLY A 154 -22.59 -12.85 -5.56
C GLY A 154 -21.18 -13.36 -5.28
N LEU A 155 -20.11 -12.64 -5.67
CA LEU A 155 -18.75 -13.05 -5.30
C LEU A 155 -18.53 -12.87 -3.80
N ARG A 156 -18.03 -13.92 -3.15
CA ARG A 156 -17.61 -13.87 -1.73
C ARG A 156 -16.27 -13.16 -1.61
N ALA A 157 -16.30 -11.85 -1.34
CA ALA A 157 -15.10 -11.04 -1.27
C ALA A 157 -15.04 -10.20 0.02
N ALA A 158 -13.82 -10.05 0.54
CA ALA A 158 -13.46 -9.16 1.64
C ALA A 158 -12.44 -8.12 1.16
N VAL A 159 -12.50 -6.91 1.72
CA VAL A 159 -11.57 -5.81 1.42
C VAL A 159 -10.81 -5.46 2.69
N TYR A 160 -9.50 -5.28 2.57
CA TYR A 160 -8.61 -4.88 3.65
C TYR A 160 -7.96 -3.56 3.30
N ARG A 161 -8.09 -2.56 4.18
CA ARG A 161 -7.56 -1.20 3.99
C ARG A 161 -6.47 -0.92 5.03
N PRO A 162 -5.23 -1.39 4.79
CA PRO A 162 -4.13 -1.08 5.70
C PRO A 162 -3.77 0.40 5.65
N GLY A 163 -3.21 0.90 6.76
CA GLY A 163 -2.58 2.20 6.85
C GLY A 163 -1.17 2.22 6.23
N ASP A 164 -0.34 3.16 6.70
CA ASP A 164 1.07 3.21 6.32
C ASP A 164 1.81 2.01 6.92
N ILE A 165 2.08 1.00 6.09
CA ILE A 165 2.73 -0.25 6.53
C ILE A 165 4.19 0.04 6.86
N THR A 166 4.58 -0.32 8.10
CA THR A 166 5.94 -0.17 8.61
C THR A 166 6.64 -1.51 8.75
N GLY A 167 7.83 -1.51 9.35
CA GLY A 167 8.57 -2.73 9.68
C GLY A 167 7.82 -3.63 10.67
N THR A 168 8.36 -4.83 10.87
CA THR A 168 7.84 -5.78 11.85
C THR A 168 8.05 -5.28 13.28
N LEU A 169 7.12 -5.57 14.18
CA LEU A 169 7.28 -5.27 15.61
C LEU A 169 8.44 -6.07 16.24
N ALA A 170 8.63 -7.29 15.75
CA ALA A 170 9.62 -8.20 16.36
C ALA A 170 11.07 -7.79 16.06
N THR A 171 11.38 -7.36 14.83
CA THR A 171 12.75 -7.13 14.37
C THR A 171 13.01 -5.71 13.87
N GLY A 172 11.96 -4.95 13.61
CA GLY A 172 12.07 -3.63 12.99
C GLY A 172 12.47 -3.64 11.52
N ILE A 173 12.57 -4.83 10.89
CA ILE A 173 12.92 -4.94 9.48
C ILE A 173 11.84 -4.27 8.63
N TRP A 174 12.25 -3.29 7.84
CA TRP A 174 11.38 -2.45 7.05
C TRP A 174 11.87 -2.32 5.61
N LYS A 175 10.93 -2.16 4.69
CA LYS A 175 11.23 -1.83 3.30
C LYS A 175 11.70 -0.37 3.19
N LEU A 176 12.96 -0.16 2.86
CA LEU A 176 13.57 1.18 2.85
C LEU A 176 13.19 2.04 1.63
N GLU A 177 12.47 1.46 0.65
CA GLU A 177 12.08 2.16 -0.57
C GLU A 177 10.69 2.81 -0.51
N ASP A 178 9.95 2.69 0.61
CA ASP A 178 8.68 3.37 0.79
C ASP A 178 8.82 4.86 1.18
N LEU A 179 7.71 5.59 1.18
CA LEU A 179 7.70 7.03 1.46
C LEU A 179 8.16 7.35 2.89
N ILE A 180 7.64 6.62 3.88
CA ILE A 180 7.92 6.91 5.29
C ILE A 180 9.38 6.63 5.63
N SER A 181 9.88 5.44 5.24
CA SER A 181 11.28 5.09 5.49
C SER A 181 12.25 6.01 4.73
N ARG A 182 11.94 6.36 3.47
CA ARG A 182 12.73 7.36 2.72
C ARG A 182 12.71 8.72 3.39
N SER A 183 11.56 9.14 3.95
CA SER A 183 11.46 10.40 4.68
C SER A 183 12.33 10.40 5.92
N MET A 184 12.32 9.32 6.71
CA MET A 184 13.17 9.17 7.88
C MET A 184 14.67 9.20 7.51
N VAL A 185 15.07 8.38 6.55
CA VAL A 185 16.48 8.31 6.10
C VAL A 185 16.90 9.63 5.46
N GLY A 186 16.05 10.24 4.65
CA GLY A 186 16.32 11.54 4.03
C GLY A 186 16.48 12.68 5.06
N CYS A 187 15.68 12.68 6.11
CA CYS A 187 15.87 13.62 7.22
C CYS A 187 17.21 13.41 7.93
N VAL A 188 17.63 12.17 8.17
CA VAL A 188 18.92 11.83 8.75
C VAL A 188 20.07 12.32 7.84
N GLN A 189 19.99 12.03 6.54
CA GLN A 189 21.01 12.46 5.57
C GLN A 189 21.08 14.01 5.46
N LEU A 190 19.93 14.68 5.61
CA LEU A 190 19.86 16.15 5.59
C LEU A 190 20.33 16.78 6.92
N GLY A 191 20.35 16.01 8.01
CA GLY A 191 20.55 16.53 9.36
C GLY A 191 19.39 17.40 9.87
N ALA A 192 18.23 17.33 9.21
CA ALA A 192 17.07 18.16 9.51
C ALA A 192 15.74 17.46 9.21
N ALA A 193 14.73 17.78 10.00
CA ALA A 193 13.35 17.37 9.78
C ALA A 193 12.41 18.58 9.73
N PRO A 194 11.28 18.51 9.00
CA PRO A 194 10.35 19.62 8.94
C PRO A 194 9.58 19.75 10.25
N ASP A 195 9.41 20.99 10.71
CA ASP A 195 8.59 21.32 11.87
C ASP A 195 7.14 21.53 11.44
N VAL A 196 6.39 20.43 11.38
CA VAL A 196 4.99 20.41 10.93
C VAL A 196 4.13 19.54 11.84
N GLU A 197 2.85 19.86 11.92
CA GLU A 197 1.86 19.08 12.68
C GLU A 197 1.21 18.03 11.77
N VAL A 198 1.89 16.91 11.58
CA VAL A 198 1.42 15.76 10.81
C VAL A 198 1.36 14.54 11.70
N ASN A 199 0.29 13.78 11.59
CA ASN A 199 0.10 12.49 12.26
C ASN A 199 0.20 11.36 11.24
N LEU A 200 0.97 10.32 11.57
CA LEU A 200 1.19 9.15 10.71
C LEU A 200 0.41 7.95 11.23
N HIS A 201 -0.25 7.23 10.33
CA HIS A 201 -0.94 5.96 10.61
C HIS A 201 0.01 4.76 10.48
N LEU A 202 1.07 4.74 11.29
CA LEU A 202 2.10 3.70 11.22
C LEU A 202 1.55 2.36 11.70
N THR A 203 1.43 1.40 10.78
CA THR A 203 0.85 0.09 11.06
C THR A 203 1.88 -1.00 10.77
N PRO A 204 2.29 -1.80 11.77
CA PRO A 204 3.29 -2.85 11.59
C PRO A 204 2.84 -3.93 10.60
N VAL A 205 3.75 -4.39 9.74
CA VAL A 205 3.44 -5.34 8.67
C VAL A 205 2.99 -6.71 9.19
N ASP A 206 3.57 -7.17 10.31
CA ASP A 206 3.18 -8.41 10.97
C ASP A 206 1.74 -8.33 11.50
N TYR A 207 1.36 -7.22 12.14
CA TYR A 207 -0.02 -7.01 12.54
C TYR A 207 -0.99 -7.05 11.34
N VAL A 208 -0.65 -6.37 10.24
CA VAL A 208 -1.51 -6.36 9.04
C VAL A 208 -1.64 -7.75 8.44
N ALA A 209 -0.54 -8.50 8.35
CA ALA A 209 -0.53 -9.86 7.81
C ALA A 209 -1.35 -10.82 8.68
N ASP A 210 -1.13 -10.79 9.99
CA ASP A 210 -1.83 -11.64 10.95
C ASP A 210 -3.34 -11.34 10.99
N ALA A 211 -3.70 -10.05 11.03
CA ALA A 211 -5.10 -9.63 11.00
C ALA A 211 -5.80 -10.06 9.70
N LEU A 212 -5.15 -9.84 8.55
CA LEU A 212 -5.69 -10.25 7.26
C LEU A 212 -5.94 -11.75 7.21
N ILE A 213 -4.95 -12.56 7.59
CA ILE A 213 -5.07 -14.03 7.60
C ILE A 213 -6.13 -14.48 8.59
N HIS A 214 -6.13 -13.95 9.82
CA HIS A 214 -7.12 -14.31 10.83
C HIS A 214 -8.56 -14.03 10.37
N ILE A 215 -8.80 -12.86 9.78
CA ILE A 215 -10.11 -12.47 9.25
C ILE A 215 -10.50 -13.34 8.06
N SER A 216 -9.55 -13.64 7.15
CA SER A 216 -9.83 -14.37 5.91
C SER A 216 -10.34 -15.82 6.12
N PHE A 217 -10.03 -16.43 7.26
CA PHE A 217 -10.54 -17.75 7.65
C PHE A 217 -11.96 -17.72 8.22
N ARG A 218 -12.60 -16.55 8.33
CA ARG A 218 -13.96 -16.40 8.84
C ARG A 218 -14.93 -16.17 7.70
N ASN A 219 -15.96 -16.98 7.59
CA ASN A 219 -16.98 -16.83 6.54
C ASN A 219 -17.69 -15.46 6.60
N GLU A 220 -17.82 -14.89 7.77
CA GLU A 220 -18.46 -13.60 8.05
C GLU A 220 -17.65 -12.41 7.48
N CYS A 221 -16.39 -12.62 7.07
CA CYS A 221 -15.60 -11.54 6.46
C CYS A 221 -16.11 -11.13 5.08
N CYS A 222 -16.81 -12.03 4.39
CA CYS A 222 -17.30 -11.77 3.05
C CYS A 222 -18.43 -10.72 3.08
N GLY A 223 -18.32 -9.75 2.17
CA GLY A 223 -19.25 -8.62 2.11
C GLY A 223 -18.76 -7.38 2.88
N HIS A 224 -17.72 -7.50 3.71
CA HIS A 224 -17.21 -6.40 4.53
C HIS A 224 -15.88 -5.84 4.05
N ALA A 225 -15.59 -4.61 4.47
CA ALA A 225 -14.29 -4.00 4.41
C ALA A 225 -13.73 -3.85 5.83
N PHE A 226 -12.40 -3.91 5.98
CA PHE A 226 -11.71 -3.84 7.27
C PHE A 226 -10.60 -2.80 7.20
N ASN A 227 -10.66 -1.79 8.08
CA ASN A 227 -9.62 -0.79 8.21
C ASN A 227 -8.52 -1.31 9.15
N LEU A 228 -7.41 -1.80 8.58
CA LEU A 228 -6.28 -2.33 9.34
C LEU A 228 -5.32 -1.20 9.70
N LEU A 229 -5.66 -0.43 10.71
CA LEU A 229 -4.99 0.79 11.12
C LEU A 229 -4.48 0.70 12.56
N ASN A 230 -3.42 1.43 12.85
CA ASN A 230 -3.01 1.66 14.22
C ASN A 230 -3.84 2.83 14.79
N HIS A 231 -4.56 2.60 15.88
CA HIS A 231 -5.36 3.63 16.55
C HIS A 231 -4.52 4.72 17.20
N ARG A 232 -3.24 4.44 17.45
CA ARG A 232 -2.29 5.42 17.99
C ARG A 232 -1.55 6.09 16.85
N LEU A 233 -1.98 7.30 16.53
CA LEU A 233 -1.27 8.14 15.58
C LEU A 233 0.11 8.51 16.12
N MET A 234 1.10 8.53 15.24
CA MET A 234 2.46 8.95 15.54
C MET A 234 2.65 10.39 15.04
N PRO A 235 2.67 11.40 15.92
CA PRO A 235 3.03 12.76 15.50
C PRO A 235 4.46 12.79 14.92
N LEU A 236 4.64 13.46 13.79
CA LEU A 236 5.95 13.56 13.14
C LEU A 236 7.03 14.14 14.08
N ARG A 237 6.66 15.13 14.91
CA ARG A 237 7.54 15.69 15.95
C ARG A 237 7.98 14.63 16.97
N GLN A 238 7.08 13.71 17.35
CA GLN A 238 7.42 12.61 18.25
C GLN A 238 8.36 11.60 17.58
N MET A 239 8.12 11.26 16.32
CA MET A 239 9.01 10.43 15.53
C MET A 239 10.42 11.05 15.44
N THR A 240 10.50 12.34 15.12
CA THR A 240 11.78 13.08 15.11
C THR A 240 12.47 13.06 16.47
N ALA A 241 11.71 13.21 17.56
CA ALA A 241 12.28 13.13 18.91
C ALA A 241 12.85 11.74 19.23
N LEU A 242 12.19 10.67 18.78
CA LEU A 242 12.68 9.29 18.91
C LEU A 242 13.96 9.07 18.10
N MET A 243 14.04 9.61 16.88
CA MET A 243 15.25 9.55 16.05
C MET A 243 16.42 10.29 16.72
N LYS A 244 16.18 11.46 17.31
CA LYS A 244 17.19 12.19 18.09
C LYS A 244 17.66 11.39 19.30
N LYS A 245 16.75 10.75 20.02
CA LYS A 245 17.08 9.85 21.15
C LYS A 245 17.90 8.64 20.71
N ALA A 246 17.68 8.14 19.48
CA ALA A 246 18.47 7.06 18.88
C ALA A 246 19.86 7.51 18.39
N GLY A 247 20.23 8.78 18.57
CA GLY A 247 21.58 9.29 18.26
C GLY A 247 21.70 10.02 16.93
N TYR A 248 20.60 10.26 16.21
CA TYR A 248 20.62 11.03 14.96
C TYR A 248 20.45 12.52 15.27
N PRO A 249 21.46 13.38 15.02
CA PRO A 249 21.34 14.82 15.27
C PRO A 249 20.45 15.45 14.19
N LEU A 250 19.20 15.76 14.53
CA LEU A 250 18.24 16.38 13.63
C LEU A 250 17.89 17.80 14.11
N GLU A 251 17.99 18.77 13.24
CA GLU A 251 17.44 20.09 13.42
C GLU A 251 15.96 20.11 13.02
N LEU A 252 15.10 20.83 13.73
CA LEU A 252 13.73 21.09 13.28
C LEU A 252 13.71 22.43 12.54
N LEU A 253 13.31 22.40 11.27
CA LEU A 253 13.28 23.57 10.40
C LEU A 253 11.83 23.91 10.01
N PRO A 254 11.52 25.19 9.85
CA PRO A 254 10.31 25.61 9.17
C PRO A 254 10.19 24.90 7.83
N TYR A 255 8.96 24.51 7.46
CA TYR A 255 8.74 23.66 6.29
C TYR A 255 9.38 24.18 5.00
N GLY A 256 9.21 25.48 4.72
CA GLY A 256 9.79 26.09 3.51
C GLY A 256 11.32 26.03 3.48
N GLU A 257 11.97 26.21 4.62
CA GLU A 257 13.42 26.12 4.75
C GLU A 257 13.91 24.67 4.58
N TRP A 258 13.19 23.71 5.17
CA TRP A 258 13.47 22.30 5.00
C TRP A 258 13.34 21.88 3.52
N CYS A 259 12.28 22.32 2.82
CA CYS A 259 12.11 22.08 1.38
C CYS A 259 13.26 22.66 0.54
N GLN A 260 13.69 23.89 0.84
CA GLN A 260 14.82 24.53 0.16
C GLN A 260 16.10 23.73 0.38
N ARG A 261 16.37 23.31 1.62
CA ARG A 261 17.55 22.51 1.95
C ARG A 261 17.51 21.13 1.25
N LEU A 262 16.36 20.46 1.22
CA LEU A 262 16.18 19.19 0.51
C LEU A 262 16.41 19.36 -1.00
N THR A 263 15.85 20.39 -1.61
CA THR A 263 15.98 20.61 -3.07
C THR A 263 17.37 21.02 -3.50
N ALA A 264 18.19 21.55 -2.60
CA ALA A 264 19.59 21.86 -2.84
C ALA A 264 20.51 20.62 -2.88
N THR A 265 20.02 19.44 -2.41
CA THR A 265 20.77 18.17 -2.49
C THR A 265 20.56 17.47 -3.82
N THR A 266 21.42 16.50 -4.15
CA THR A 266 21.25 15.56 -5.25
C THR A 266 20.56 14.27 -4.79
N SER A 267 20.10 13.43 -5.74
CA SER A 267 19.53 12.11 -5.41
C SER A 267 20.57 11.11 -4.88
N GLU A 268 21.86 11.35 -5.11
CA GLU A 268 22.96 10.56 -4.55
C GLU A 268 23.22 10.95 -3.09
N GLU A 269 23.07 12.22 -2.74
CA GLU A 269 23.26 12.73 -1.39
C GLU A 269 22.06 12.47 -0.47
N ASN A 270 20.85 12.42 -1.04
CA ASN A 270 19.64 12.28 -0.25
C ASN A 270 18.59 11.40 -0.95
N VAL A 271 18.21 10.28 -0.31
CA VAL A 271 17.24 9.33 -0.87
C VAL A 271 15.83 9.91 -1.05
N LEU A 272 15.48 10.96 -0.30
CA LEU A 272 14.20 11.63 -0.40
C LEU A 272 14.14 12.63 -1.56
N ARG A 273 15.30 13.05 -2.10
CA ARG A 273 15.38 14.01 -3.20
C ARG A 273 14.55 13.61 -4.42
N ILE A 274 14.50 12.31 -4.71
CA ILE A 274 13.68 11.73 -5.80
C ILE A 274 12.19 12.04 -5.65
N LEU A 275 11.72 12.19 -4.40
CA LEU A 275 10.33 12.48 -4.06
C LEU A 275 10.10 13.96 -3.70
N SER A 276 11.10 14.83 -3.88
CA SER A 276 11.01 16.24 -3.46
C SER A 276 9.85 17.01 -4.09
N TYR A 277 9.43 16.63 -5.32
CA TYR A 277 8.27 17.23 -5.97
C TYR A 277 6.98 17.07 -5.15
N LEU A 278 6.84 16.01 -4.32
CA LEU A 278 5.71 15.84 -3.41
C LEU A 278 5.63 16.95 -2.36
N PHE A 279 6.74 17.58 -2.06
CA PHE A 279 6.88 18.62 -1.03
C PHE A 279 6.98 20.02 -1.60
N THR A 280 7.25 20.16 -2.91
CA THR A 280 7.62 21.45 -3.53
C THR A 280 6.77 21.84 -4.72
N ASP A 281 5.80 21.01 -5.14
CA ASP A 281 4.94 21.33 -6.28
C ASP A 281 4.03 22.52 -5.95
N GLN A 282 4.24 23.64 -6.68
CA GLN A 282 3.45 24.86 -6.55
C GLN A 282 1.98 24.71 -6.97
N ARG A 283 1.63 23.64 -7.69
CA ARG A 283 0.23 23.34 -8.05
C ARG A 283 -0.58 22.87 -6.85
N THR A 284 0.10 22.35 -5.87
CA THR A 284 -0.42 22.03 -4.55
C THR A 284 0.40 22.88 -3.61
N ALA A 285 0.07 24.15 -3.38
CA ALA A 285 0.81 25.00 -2.46
C ALA A 285 1.26 24.14 -1.28
N GLY A 286 2.56 24.18 -0.89
CA GLY A 286 3.14 23.21 0.07
C GLY A 286 2.35 23.09 1.38
N GLU A 287 1.56 24.12 1.73
CA GLU A 287 0.54 24.13 2.75
C GLU A 287 -0.61 23.11 2.47
N ASP A 288 -1.02 22.92 1.21
CA ASP A 288 -2.09 21.98 0.87
C ASP A 288 -1.70 20.52 1.04
N MET A 289 -0.43 20.16 0.81
CA MET A 289 0.00 18.77 1.02
C MET A 289 0.18 18.46 2.51
N ILE A 290 0.72 19.40 3.29
CA ILE A 290 0.78 19.28 4.76
C ILE A 290 -0.65 19.26 5.32
N ALA A 291 -1.54 20.11 4.84
CA ALA A 291 -2.94 20.12 5.21
C ALA A 291 -3.61 18.77 4.87
N ARG A 292 -3.35 18.21 3.68
CA ARG A 292 -3.92 16.92 3.27
C ARG A 292 -3.35 15.73 4.03
N PHE A 293 -2.06 15.72 4.34
CA PHE A 293 -1.43 14.63 5.13
C PHE A 293 -1.50 14.84 6.64
N GLY A 294 -1.85 16.02 7.15
CA GLY A 294 -1.77 16.31 8.56
C GLY A 294 -3.02 16.88 9.22
N VAL A 295 -3.71 17.81 8.57
CA VAL A 295 -4.83 18.54 9.18
C VAL A 295 -6.18 18.03 8.71
N HIS A 296 -6.30 17.58 7.45
CA HIS A 296 -7.55 17.16 6.82
C HIS A 296 -7.63 15.65 6.58
N GLN A 297 -6.99 14.84 7.42
CA GLN A 297 -7.11 13.39 7.33
C GLN A 297 -8.48 12.91 7.79
N ALA A 298 -9.02 11.90 7.09
CA ALA A 298 -10.15 11.14 7.61
C ALA A 298 -9.78 10.55 8.98
N ARG A 299 -10.68 10.66 9.94
CA ARG A 299 -10.57 9.98 11.23
C ARG A 299 -11.22 8.62 11.09
N PHE A 300 -10.60 7.59 11.66
CA PHE A 300 -11.16 6.24 11.61
C PHE A 300 -11.76 5.88 12.95
N SER A 301 -12.93 5.23 12.92
CA SER A 301 -13.52 4.64 14.13
C SER A 301 -12.63 3.48 14.60
N THR A 302 -12.49 3.39 15.90
CA THR A 302 -11.80 2.28 16.59
C THR A 302 -12.73 1.11 16.82
#